data_4eab31af30bf616ce50d893e62d5804b
#
_entry.id   4eab31af30bf616ce50d893e62d5804b
#
_cell.length_a   1.000
_cell.length_b   1.000
_cell.length_c   1.000
_cell.angle_alpha   90.00
_cell.angle_beta   90.00
_cell.angle_gamma   90.00
#
_symmetry.space_group_name_H-M   'P 1'
#
loop_
_entity.id
_entity.type
_entity.pdbx_description
1 polymer ?
#
loop_
_entity_poly.entity_id
_entity_poly.type
_entity_poly.pdbx_seq_one_letter_code
_entity_poly.pdbx_strand_id
1 'polypeptide(L)'
;MRRGQVERRTHDYKRHGTTSLFAALDVKAGTVIGKCMSRHRAQEFRRFLDTVEQSVPADLDIHIIMDNASSHKTKLIRDWFAKRPRWHRHFTPTSASWINQVERFFALLTEQQIKRGAHRSTKALQAAINAYIDARNADPKPFRWTKHADDILASIARFCRRTLDVQAQCA
;
A
#
# COMPACT_ATOMS: atom_id res chain seq x y z
N MET A 1 -42.90 -9.54 10.02
CA MET A 1 -41.67 -9.48 10.86
C MET A 1 -42.06 -9.83 12.29
N ARG A 2 -41.45 -10.85 12.89
CA ARG A 2 -41.65 -11.14 14.33
C ARG A 2 -40.73 -10.24 15.14
N ARG A 3 -41.30 -9.52 16.13
CA ARG A 3 -40.53 -8.67 17.05
C ARG A 3 -39.47 -9.55 17.76
N GLY A 4 -38.17 -9.14 17.67
CA GLY A 4 -37.07 -9.80 18.37
C GLY A 4 -36.16 -10.70 17.50
N GLN A 5 -36.40 -10.83 16.21
CA GLN A 5 -35.42 -11.48 15.30
C GLN A 5 -34.46 -10.46 14.75
N VAL A 6 -33.16 -10.66 15.03
CA VAL A 6 -32.07 -9.93 14.40
C VAL A 6 -32.13 -10.20 12.89
N GLU A 7 -32.13 -9.14 12.09
CA GLU A 7 -32.10 -9.22 10.62
C GLU A 7 -30.89 -10.07 10.16
N ARG A 8 -31.15 -11.29 9.69
CA ARG A 8 -30.14 -12.09 9.02
C ARG A 8 -29.95 -11.52 7.62
N ARG A 9 -28.95 -10.68 7.44
CA ARG A 9 -28.49 -10.29 6.10
C ARG A 9 -27.92 -11.54 5.45
N THR A 10 -28.62 -12.06 4.45
CA THR A 10 -28.06 -13.07 3.51
C THR A 10 -26.95 -12.39 2.76
N HIS A 11 -25.71 -12.70 3.10
CA HIS A 11 -24.54 -12.26 2.34
C HIS A 11 -24.43 -13.17 1.11
N ASP A 12 -25.25 -12.97 0.11
CA ASP A 12 -25.08 -13.58 -1.22
C ASP A 12 -23.87 -12.93 -1.89
N TYR A 13 -22.67 -13.36 -1.43
CA TYR A 13 -21.41 -12.92 -1.95
C TYR A 13 -20.99 -13.83 -3.11
N LYS A 14 -21.16 -13.36 -4.35
CA LYS A 14 -20.62 -14.04 -5.52
C LYS A 14 -19.17 -13.61 -5.76
N ARG A 15 -18.23 -14.52 -5.54
CA ARG A 15 -16.80 -14.27 -5.77
C ARG A 15 -16.49 -14.33 -7.26
N HIS A 16 -16.06 -13.20 -7.84
CA HIS A 16 -15.67 -13.09 -9.27
C HIS A 16 -14.15 -13.24 -9.49
N GLY A 17 -13.38 -13.69 -8.49
CA GLY A 17 -11.94 -13.83 -8.52
C GLY A 17 -11.24 -12.78 -7.67
N THR A 18 -9.89 -12.77 -7.73
CA THR A 18 -9.03 -11.86 -6.97
C THR A 18 -7.95 -11.29 -7.87
N THR A 19 -7.50 -10.08 -7.55
CA THR A 19 -6.30 -9.47 -8.12
C THR A 19 -5.48 -8.82 -7.00
N SER A 20 -4.17 -8.73 -7.16
CA SER A 20 -3.26 -8.03 -6.26
C SER A 20 -2.74 -6.79 -6.96
N LEU A 21 -2.85 -5.64 -6.32
CA LEU A 21 -2.25 -4.40 -6.79
C LEU A 21 -0.89 -4.21 -6.10
N PHE A 22 0.15 -4.06 -6.90
CA PHE A 22 1.43 -3.50 -6.49
C PHE A 22 1.45 -2.03 -6.88
N ALA A 23 1.88 -1.16 -5.97
CA ALA A 23 1.99 0.28 -6.25
C ALA A 23 3.22 0.89 -5.60
N ALA A 24 3.84 1.83 -6.29
CA ALA A 24 4.87 2.71 -5.78
C ALA A 24 4.41 4.16 -5.94
N LEU A 25 4.53 4.94 -4.87
CA LEU A 25 4.23 6.37 -4.86
C LEU A 25 5.55 7.15 -4.98
N ASP A 26 5.69 7.94 -6.01
CA ASP A 26 6.71 8.99 -6.06
C ASP A 26 6.28 10.13 -5.12
N VAL A 27 6.95 10.24 -3.98
CA VAL A 27 6.61 11.22 -2.94
C VAL A 27 6.84 12.66 -3.43
N LYS A 28 7.84 12.86 -4.30
CA LYS A 28 8.21 14.18 -4.82
C LYS A 28 7.26 14.63 -5.94
N ALA A 29 6.99 13.74 -6.88
CA ALA A 29 6.10 14.05 -8.01
C ALA A 29 4.62 13.89 -7.63
N GLY A 30 4.29 13.06 -6.65
CA GLY A 30 2.90 12.70 -6.29
C GLY A 30 2.27 11.67 -7.22
N THR A 31 3.02 11.13 -8.19
CA THR A 31 2.56 10.13 -9.14
C THR A 31 2.62 8.72 -8.57
N VAL A 32 1.83 7.82 -9.13
CA VAL A 32 1.74 6.41 -8.72
C VAL A 32 2.07 5.51 -9.90
N ILE A 33 3.02 4.61 -9.72
CA ILE A 33 3.26 3.49 -10.62
C ILE A 33 2.49 2.29 -10.04
N GLY A 34 1.49 1.78 -10.76
CA GLY A 34 0.66 0.66 -10.31
C GLY A 34 0.69 -0.49 -11.28
N LYS A 35 0.59 -1.73 -10.77
CA LYS A 35 0.47 -2.94 -11.58
C LYS A 35 -0.39 -3.99 -10.89
N CYS A 36 -1.49 -4.37 -11.55
CA CYS A 36 -2.33 -5.48 -11.12
C CYS A 36 -1.73 -6.82 -11.54
N MET A 37 -1.69 -7.79 -10.64
CA MET A 37 -1.18 -9.13 -10.86
C MET A 37 -2.10 -10.17 -10.22
N SER A 38 -2.04 -11.43 -10.68
CA SER A 38 -2.90 -12.51 -10.18
C SER A 38 -2.53 -12.98 -8.77
N ARG A 39 -1.28 -12.76 -8.33
CA ARG A 39 -0.76 -13.24 -7.04
C ARG A 39 0.15 -12.19 -6.38
N HIS A 40 0.33 -12.33 -5.06
CA HIS A 40 1.20 -11.47 -4.26
C HIS A 40 2.41 -12.24 -3.72
N ARG A 41 3.36 -12.57 -4.61
CA ARG A 41 4.58 -13.34 -4.28
C ARG A 41 5.83 -12.55 -4.66
N ALA A 42 7.00 -13.01 -4.24
CA ALA A 42 8.29 -12.41 -4.58
C ALA A 42 8.54 -12.30 -6.10
N GLN A 43 8.01 -13.24 -6.90
CA GLN A 43 8.13 -13.19 -8.37
C GLN A 43 7.34 -12.03 -8.97
N GLU A 44 6.12 -11.82 -8.51
CA GLU A 44 5.28 -10.71 -8.93
C GLU A 44 5.88 -9.39 -8.45
N PHE A 45 6.37 -9.34 -7.21
CA PHE A 45 7.07 -8.16 -6.69
C PHE A 45 8.32 -7.83 -7.53
N ARG A 46 9.13 -8.81 -7.90
CA ARG A 46 10.26 -8.60 -8.81
C ARG A 46 9.84 -7.98 -10.16
N ARG A 47 8.77 -8.52 -10.76
CA ARG A 47 8.23 -7.98 -12.03
C ARG A 47 7.71 -6.55 -11.87
N PHE A 48 7.20 -6.23 -10.69
CA PHE A 48 6.79 -4.87 -10.37
C PHE A 48 8.00 -3.94 -10.24
N LEU A 49 9.08 -4.38 -9.58
CA LEU A 49 10.35 -3.62 -9.52
C LEU A 49 10.93 -3.36 -10.92
N ASP A 50 10.86 -4.35 -11.84
CA ASP A 50 11.25 -4.16 -13.25
C ASP A 50 10.39 -3.06 -13.93
N THR A 51 9.10 -2.95 -13.58
CA THR A 51 8.21 -1.89 -14.10
C THR A 51 8.63 -0.52 -13.56
N VAL A 52 8.94 -0.41 -12.27
CA VAL A 52 9.43 0.83 -11.66
C VAL A 52 10.77 1.25 -12.29
N GLU A 53 11.70 0.29 -12.46
CA GLU A 53 13.00 0.52 -13.12
C GLU A 53 12.85 1.15 -14.50
N GLN A 54 11.89 0.66 -15.30
CA GLN A 54 11.60 1.17 -16.65
C GLN A 54 10.91 2.54 -16.66
N SER A 55 10.25 2.89 -15.55
CA SER A 55 9.49 4.15 -15.43
C SER A 55 10.33 5.32 -14.91
N VAL A 56 11.51 5.05 -14.33
CA VAL A 56 12.38 6.07 -13.74
C VAL A 56 13.59 6.31 -14.64
N PRO A 57 13.95 7.57 -14.97
CA PRO A 57 15.14 7.91 -15.74
C PRO A 57 16.40 7.19 -15.23
N ALA A 58 17.26 6.75 -16.15
CA ALA A 58 18.40 5.90 -15.83
C ALA A 58 19.51 6.58 -15.03
N ASP A 59 19.55 7.91 -15.10
CA ASP A 59 20.51 8.81 -14.43
C ASP A 59 20.14 9.11 -12.97
N LEU A 60 18.95 8.69 -12.51
CA LEU A 60 18.48 8.95 -11.15
C LEU A 60 18.70 7.76 -10.22
N ASP A 61 19.14 8.04 -9.01
CA ASP A 61 19.11 7.08 -7.91
C ASP A 61 17.69 6.88 -7.39
N ILE A 62 17.38 5.65 -6.99
CA ILE A 62 16.05 5.27 -6.51
C ILE A 62 16.14 4.88 -5.04
N HIS A 63 15.56 5.69 -4.17
CA HIS A 63 15.37 5.37 -2.76
C HIS A 63 13.98 4.76 -2.55
N ILE A 64 13.90 3.45 -2.37
CA ILE A 64 12.62 2.76 -2.15
C ILE A 64 12.39 2.49 -0.67
N ILE A 65 11.22 2.94 -0.18
CA ILE A 65 10.74 2.68 1.18
C ILE A 65 9.72 1.54 1.10
N MET A 66 9.93 0.50 1.88
CA MET A 66 9.10 -0.72 1.87
C MET A 66 8.80 -1.17 3.30
N ASP A 67 7.68 -1.89 3.46
CA ASP A 67 7.42 -2.61 4.71
C ASP A 67 8.34 -3.84 4.87
N ASN A 68 8.26 -4.45 6.05
CA ASN A 68 9.07 -5.59 6.42
C ASN A 68 8.52 -6.96 5.91
N ALA A 69 7.64 -6.99 4.90
CA ALA A 69 7.07 -8.23 4.38
C ALA A 69 8.15 -9.24 3.94
N SER A 70 7.93 -10.51 4.25
CA SER A 70 8.88 -11.58 3.92
C SER A 70 9.13 -11.70 2.42
N SER A 71 8.14 -11.41 1.58
CA SER A 71 8.26 -11.40 0.12
C SER A 71 9.31 -10.42 -0.40
N HIS A 72 9.57 -9.31 0.33
CA HIS A 72 10.56 -8.28 -0.02
C HIS A 72 11.99 -8.67 0.36
N LYS A 73 12.16 -9.70 1.20
CA LYS A 73 13.46 -10.12 1.75
C LYS A 73 13.98 -11.44 1.17
N THR A 74 13.30 -12.00 0.17
CA THR A 74 13.70 -13.26 -0.47
C THR A 74 15.05 -13.14 -1.19
N LYS A 75 15.73 -14.27 -1.42
CA LYS A 75 16.98 -14.31 -2.20
C LYS A 75 16.79 -13.69 -3.57
N LEU A 76 15.67 -14.00 -4.25
CA LEU A 76 15.32 -13.44 -5.56
C LEU A 76 15.36 -11.91 -5.58
N ILE A 77 14.81 -11.28 -4.54
CA ILE A 77 14.72 -9.81 -4.43
C ILE A 77 16.10 -9.23 -4.05
N ARG A 78 16.82 -9.87 -3.13
CA ARG A 78 18.20 -9.44 -2.78
C ARG A 78 19.11 -9.45 -4.00
N ASP A 79 19.10 -10.54 -4.79
CA ASP A 79 19.91 -10.68 -5.98
C ASP A 79 19.52 -9.66 -7.08
N TRP A 80 18.24 -9.31 -7.16
CA TRP A 80 17.76 -8.27 -8.08
C TRP A 80 18.34 -6.89 -7.73
N PHE A 81 18.32 -6.51 -6.45
CA PHE A 81 18.91 -5.24 -5.99
C PHE A 81 20.43 -5.23 -6.09
N ALA A 82 21.11 -6.35 -5.81
CA ALA A 82 22.57 -6.44 -5.89
C ALA A 82 23.13 -6.10 -7.28
N LYS A 83 22.32 -6.31 -8.32
CA LYS A 83 22.70 -5.99 -9.72
C LYS A 83 22.39 -4.54 -10.12
N ARG A 84 21.83 -3.73 -9.21
CA ARG A 84 21.35 -2.36 -9.49
C ARG A 84 21.83 -1.39 -8.43
N PRO A 85 23.06 -0.88 -8.51
CA PRO A 85 23.67 -0.04 -7.48
C PRO A 85 22.94 1.27 -7.25
N ARG A 86 22.18 1.77 -8.24
CA ARG A 86 21.34 2.97 -8.11
C ARG A 86 20.12 2.80 -7.20
N TRP A 87 19.82 1.58 -6.72
CA TRP A 87 18.69 1.29 -5.86
C TRP A 87 19.09 1.21 -4.39
N HIS A 88 18.53 2.08 -3.56
CA HIS A 88 18.75 2.17 -2.12
C HIS A 88 17.48 1.73 -1.39
N ARG A 89 17.57 0.65 -0.62
CA ARG A 89 16.43 0.05 0.10
C ARG A 89 16.34 0.59 1.52
N HIS A 90 15.15 1.05 1.89
CA HIS A 90 14.80 1.48 3.23
C HIS A 90 13.60 0.69 3.73
N PHE A 91 13.75 -0.03 4.84
CA PHE A 91 12.64 -0.74 5.44
C PHE A 91 12.02 0.11 6.55
N THR A 92 10.67 0.16 6.59
CA THR A 92 9.99 0.79 7.71
C THR A 92 10.22 -0.02 8.99
N PRO A 93 10.31 0.64 10.16
CA PRO A 93 10.35 -0.08 11.43
C PRO A 93 9.12 -0.98 11.60
N THR A 94 9.27 -2.06 12.35
CA THR A 94 8.14 -2.93 12.69
C THR A 94 7.03 -2.13 13.36
N SER A 95 5.78 -2.35 12.95
CA SER A 95 4.59 -1.61 13.43
C SER A 95 4.55 -0.11 13.07
N ALA A 96 5.37 0.34 12.13
CA ALA A 96 5.40 1.72 11.66
C ALA A 96 4.88 1.88 10.22
N SER A 97 3.85 1.13 9.85
CA SER A 97 3.23 1.16 8.52
C SER A 97 2.72 2.57 8.13
N TRP A 98 2.37 3.40 9.13
CA TRP A 98 1.96 4.79 8.91
C TRP A 98 3.06 5.67 8.25
N ILE A 99 4.33 5.26 8.28
CA ILE A 99 5.42 5.90 7.53
C ILE A 99 5.34 5.54 6.04
N ASN A 100 4.73 4.41 5.71
CA ASN A 100 4.59 3.96 4.32
C ASN A 100 3.43 4.70 3.63
N GLN A 101 3.75 5.78 2.93
CA GLN A 101 2.76 6.65 2.31
C GLN A 101 1.88 5.97 1.25
N VAL A 102 2.33 4.87 0.67
CA VAL A 102 1.54 4.10 -0.30
C VAL A 102 0.30 3.47 0.34
N GLU A 103 0.32 3.19 1.65
CA GLU A 103 -0.87 2.68 2.36
C GLU A 103 -2.03 3.69 2.35
N ARG A 104 -1.72 4.99 2.46
CA ARG A 104 -2.72 6.04 2.32
C ARG A 104 -3.34 6.05 0.91
N PHE A 105 -2.52 5.83 -0.12
CA PHE A 105 -3.02 5.67 -1.48
C PHE A 105 -3.98 4.48 -1.59
N PHE A 106 -3.64 3.32 -1.02
CA PHE A 106 -4.53 2.14 -1.01
C PHE A 106 -5.85 2.41 -0.27
N ALA A 107 -5.80 3.13 0.86
CA ALA A 107 -7.01 3.52 1.58
C ALA A 107 -7.92 4.40 0.71
N LEU A 108 -7.38 5.42 0.06
CA LEU A 108 -8.14 6.31 -0.84
C LEU A 108 -8.72 5.55 -2.04
N LEU A 109 -7.94 4.70 -2.70
CA LEU A 109 -8.40 3.85 -3.79
C LEU A 109 -9.57 2.97 -3.34
N THR A 110 -9.45 2.36 -2.17
CA THR A 110 -10.49 1.50 -1.60
C THR A 110 -11.79 2.26 -1.34
N GLU A 111 -11.71 3.42 -0.68
CA GLU A 111 -12.90 4.21 -0.31
C GLU A 111 -13.54 4.90 -1.52
N GLN A 112 -12.76 5.42 -2.45
CA GLN A 112 -13.27 6.24 -3.54
C GLN A 112 -13.67 5.42 -4.77
N GLN A 113 -13.02 4.28 -5.01
CA GLN A 113 -13.22 3.50 -6.23
C GLN A 113 -13.75 2.09 -5.96
N ILE A 114 -13.09 1.32 -5.07
CA ILE A 114 -13.41 -0.12 -4.93
C ILE A 114 -14.75 -0.32 -4.23
N LYS A 115 -14.96 0.32 -3.07
CA LYS A 115 -16.21 0.19 -2.29
C LYS A 115 -17.44 0.76 -2.99
N ARG A 116 -17.25 1.72 -3.90
CA ARG A 116 -18.34 2.39 -4.64
C ARG A 116 -18.66 1.71 -5.97
N GLY A 117 -17.80 0.81 -6.43
CA GLY A 117 -17.93 0.14 -7.71
C GLY A 117 -18.61 -1.24 -7.61
N ALA A 118 -19.41 -1.59 -8.61
CA ALA A 118 -19.92 -2.95 -8.81
C ALA A 118 -19.03 -3.67 -9.84
N HIS A 119 -18.05 -4.44 -9.36
CA HIS A 119 -17.08 -5.11 -10.22
C HIS A 119 -17.53 -6.54 -10.53
N ARG A 120 -18.01 -6.78 -11.74
CA ARG A 120 -18.54 -8.09 -12.19
C ARG A 120 -17.46 -9.08 -12.63
N SER A 121 -16.19 -8.66 -12.70
CA SER A 121 -15.03 -9.49 -13.05
C SER A 121 -13.73 -8.89 -12.53
N THR A 122 -12.68 -9.71 -12.42
CA THR A 122 -11.32 -9.22 -12.10
C THR A 122 -10.81 -8.23 -13.14
N LYS A 123 -11.14 -8.44 -14.43
CA LYS A 123 -10.77 -7.52 -15.51
C LYS A 123 -11.43 -6.15 -15.34
N ALA A 124 -12.71 -6.11 -14.97
CA ALA A 124 -13.43 -4.85 -14.69
C ALA A 124 -12.82 -4.12 -13.46
N LEU A 125 -12.46 -4.87 -12.41
CA LEU A 125 -11.78 -4.30 -11.24
C LEU A 125 -10.42 -3.71 -11.61
N GLN A 126 -9.60 -4.45 -12.39
CA GLN A 126 -8.29 -3.96 -12.84
C GLN A 126 -8.41 -2.71 -13.71
N ALA A 127 -9.39 -2.66 -14.62
CA ALA A 127 -9.65 -1.49 -15.44
C ALA A 127 -10.02 -0.27 -14.57
N ALA A 128 -10.87 -0.45 -13.57
CA ALA A 128 -11.25 0.60 -12.64
C ALA A 128 -10.06 1.11 -11.79
N ILE A 129 -9.19 0.21 -11.34
CA ILE A 129 -7.97 0.56 -10.61
C ILE A 129 -7.02 1.38 -11.50
N ASN A 130 -6.78 0.93 -12.74
CA ASN A 130 -5.90 1.62 -13.68
C ASN A 130 -6.44 3.02 -14.01
N ALA A 131 -7.75 3.13 -14.31
CA ALA A 131 -8.38 4.42 -14.57
C ALA A 131 -8.26 5.40 -13.38
N TYR A 132 -8.35 4.89 -12.15
CA TYR A 132 -8.13 5.70 -10.94
C TYR A 132 -6.68 6.19 -10.84
N ILE A 133 -5.70 5.32 -11.13
CA ILE A 133 -4.28 5.67 -11.14
C ILE A 133 -4.00 6.71 -12.22
N ASP A 134 -4.53 6.53 -13.43
CA ASP A 134 -4.36 7.46 -14.54
C ASP A 134 -4.95 8.83 -14.23
N ALA A 135 -6.17 8.89 -13.67
CA ALA A 135 -6.80 10.13 -13.25
C ALA A 135 -6.00 10.86 -12.15
N ARG A 136 -5.41 10.09 -11.20
CA ARG A 136 -4.56 10.66 -10.17
C ARG A 136 -3.25 11.20 -10.75
N ASN A 137 -2.67 10.50 -11.71
CA ASN A 137 -1.42 10.92 -12.37
C ASN A 137 -1.61 12.09 -13.32
N ALA A 138 -2.83 12.34 -13.81
CA ALA A 138 -3.16 13.53 -14.61
C ALA A 138 -3.15 14.84 -13.77
N ASP A 139 -3.48 14.76 -12.47
CA ASP A 139 -3.38 15.88 -11.51
C ASP A 139 -2.61 15.40 -10.26
N PRO A 140 -1.28 15.21 -10.37
CA PRO A 140 -0.50 14.65 -9.27
C PRO A 140 -0.34 15.65 -8.14
N LYS A 141 -0.56 15.18 -6.91
CA LYS A 141 -0.42 16.01 -5.70
C LYS A 141 0.74 15.48 -4.88
N PRO A 142 1.89 16.19 -4.86
CA PRO A 142 3.03 15.84 -4.03
C PRO A 142 2.62 15.70 -2.57
N PHE A 143 3.23 14.75 -1.89
CA PHE A 143 2.98 14.59 -0.46
C PHE A 143 3.65 15.72 0.32
N ARG A 144 2.88 16.40 1.17
CA ARG A 144 3.40 17.42 2.08
C ARG A 144 3.31 16.93 3.52
N TRP A 145 4.43 16.86 4.19
CA TRP A 145 4.48 16.62 5.63
C TRP A 145 3.99 17.87 6.36
N THR A 146 2.91 17.72 7.11
CA THR A 146 2.32 18.82 7.91
C THR A 146 2.72 18.76 9.38
N LYS A 147 3.29 17.63 9.83
CA LYS A 147 3.74 17.43 11.20
C LYS A 147 5.26 17.27 11.21
N HIS A 148 5.90 17.90 12.20
CA HIS A 148 7.31 17.66 12.47
C HIS A 148 7.53 16.25 13.03
N ALA A 149 8.74 15.69 12.83
CA ALA A 149 9.08 14.35 13.32
C ALA A 149 8.89 14.22 14.82
N ASP A 150 9.24 15.27 15.59
CA ASP A 150 9.11 15.31 17.05
C ASP A 150 7.64 15.23 17.51
N ASP A 151 6.70 15.87 16.81
CA ASP A 151 5.27 15.78 17.11
C ASP A 151 4.74 14.35 16.91
N ILE A 152 5.24 13.68 15.88
CA ILE A 152 4.88 12.30 15.56
C ILE A 152 5.43 11.36 16.66
N LEU A 153 6.72 11.52 17.01
CA LEU A 153 7.37 10.72 18.06
C LEU A 153 6.71 10.95 19.43
N ALA A 154 6.38 12.19 19.76
CA ALA A 154 5.66 12.52 21.00
C ALA A 154 4.25 11.88 21.02
N SER A 155 3.57 11.83 19.88
CA SER A 155 2.25 11.16 19.77
C SER A 155 2.36 9.64 20.00
N ILE A 156 3.39 9.00 19.43
CA ILE A 156 3.66 7.57 19.63
C ILE A 156 4.00 7.28 21.09
N ALA A 157 4.87 8.08 21.70
CA ALA A 157 5.24 7.94 23.10
C ALA A 157 4.01 8.05 24.04
N ARG A 158 3.08 8.98 23.76
CA ARG A 158 1.81 9.08 24.51
C ARG A 158 0.94 7.84 24.33
N PHE A 159 0.87 7.29 23.13
CA PHE A 159 0.11 6.07 22.88
C PHE A 159 0.69 4.87 23.63
N CYS A 160 2.01 4.66 23.55
CA CYS A 160 2.70 3.59 24.28
C CYS A 160 2.49 3.69 25.80
N ARG A 161 2.59 4.90 26.40
CA ARG A 161 2.31 5.10 27.83
C ARG A 161 0.90 4.69 28.22
N ARG A 162 -0.11 5.12 27.45
CA ARG A 162 -1.51 4.74 27.70
C ARG A 162 -1.73 3.22 27.64
N THR A 163 -1.08 2.53 26.71
CA THR A 163 -1.18 1.09 26.56
C THR A 163 -0.56 0.37 27.77
N LEU A 164 0.58 0.85 28.27
CA LEU A 164 1.23 0.31 29.49
C LEU A 164 0.38 0.56 30.72
N ASP A 165 -0.19 1.76 30.86
CA ASP A 165 -1.06 2.11 32.01
C ASP A 165 -2.31 1.20 32.05
N VAL A 166 -2.93 0.92 30.89
CA VAL A 166 -4.08 0.01 30.80
C VAL A 166 -3.68 -1.43 31.17
N GLN A 167 -2.51 -1.91 30.74
CA GLN A 167 -2.04 -3.25 31.11
C GLN A 167 -1.72 -3.36 32.60
N ALA A 168 -1.19 -2.32 33.22
CA ALA A 168 -0.89 -2.27 34.66
C ALA A 168 -2.17 -2.24 35.53
N GLN A 169 -3.30 -1.75 35.00
CA GLN A 169 -4.60 -1.73 35.71
C GLN A 169 -5.35 -3.06 35.60
N CYS A 170 -4.96 -3.94 34.69
CA CYS A 170 -5.60 -5.26 34.46
C CYS A 170 -4.81 -6.41 35.10
N ALA A 171 -3.70 -6.14 35.78
CA ALA A 171 -2.85 -7.10 36.47
C ALA A 171 -3.03 -7.03 37.99
#